data_5ab787669c2b65c3ffcd541345306683
#
_entry.id   5ab787669c2b65c3ffcd541345306683
#
_cell.length_a   1.000
_cell.length_b   1.000
_cell.length_c   1.000
_cell.angle_alpha   90.00
_cell.angle_beta   90.00
_cell.angle_gamma   90.00
#
_symmetry.space_group_name_H-M   'P 1'
#
loop_
_entity.id
_entity.type
_entity.pdbx_description
1 polymer ?
#
loop_
_entity_poly.entity_id
_entity_poly.type
_entity_poly.pdbx_seq_one_letter_code
_entity_poly.pdbx_strand_id
1 'polypeptide(L)'
;MMWKVVYQMWLVYASHIFTRIEQIMTFSPNDLSSPQQNSNDANRTFAVLIDDLKTKMKMVFHDRGQIDQMETERGLPPFVLQEIMSVNPLSVSIRKEYGGLGANTHEILQLLATASYESLPLCLTFGINSALFLQPFAKYGQVEAKVSVFKRFIEEKAMGGLMITEPNFGSDALNMQTTYHKNEDKYRLKGTKHWAGLTGWADYWLMTARRKNDRGMLERDIDFFLVDNNAPGQGIVVEEIFKTLGLYSIPYGKNSINLEVPVTHKLQPHTTGIKMMLDLLHSSRMQFPGMGMGFIQRMLDEAMLHCRQRQVGGRSLLSYDQVQYRLSQLQASYTVCTAMCVNSSEKVNSQRDMAPHGIEANAVKSVITDLMQEAAQSAMQLIGAKSYKLNHIVGRATMDSRPFQIFEGSNDILYAQITEGLMKLMKRAKENNIFRFLRGYNLTQKAADYVKDLMSFNLDMEMSQRKTVDMGKVIGRIISMNQVLDLSHKGFRSDLIEGAITLLMQDISKLMAGFSYKEKSAVIEDYHNDSYWFQFV
;
A
#
# COMPACT_ATOMS: atom_id res chain seq x y z
N MET A 1 -24.81 8.02 -43.99
CA MET A 1 -24.71 9.32 -43.31
C MET A 1 -24.32 9.18 -41.82
N MET A 2 -24.86 8.22 -41.10
CA MET A 2 -24.61 7.96 -39.66
C MET A 2 -23.14 7.60 -39.33
N TRP A 3 -22.45 6.82 -40.18
CA TRP A 3 -21.04 6.44 -39.97
C TRP A 3 -20.03 7.60 -40.09
N LYS A 4 -20.33 8.64 -40.90
CA LYS A 4 -19.49 9.85 -41.00
C LYS A 4 -19.57 10.72 -39.72
N VAL A 5 -20.73 10.77 -39.08
CA VAL A 5 -20.93 11.53 -37.83
C VAL A 5 -20.22 10.82 -36.68
N VAL A 6 -20.32 9.50 -36.59
CA VAL A 6 -19.64 8.69 -35.56
C VAL A 6 -18.11 8.77 -35.72
N TYR A 7 -17.61 8.76 -36.98
CA TYR A 7 -16.17 8.90 -37.24
C TYR A 7 -15.65 10.31 -36.92
N GLN A 8 -16.42 11.35 -37.22
CA GLN A 8 -16.07 12.73 -36.83
C GLN A 8 -16.11 12.94 -35.31
N MET A 9 -17.09 12.38 -34.62
CA MET A 9 -17.13 12.41 -33.16
C MET A 9 -15.95 11.63 -32.53
N TRP A 10 -15.54 10.52 -33.16
CA TRP A 10 -14.36 9.74 -32.69
C TRP A 10 -13.06 10.50 -32.92
N LEU A 11 -12.90 11.23 -34.03
CA LEU A 11 -11.73 12.07 -34.29
C LEU A 11 -11.64 13.27 -33.33
N VAL A 12 -12.76 13.89 -32.98
CA VAL A 12 -12.82 14.97 -31.99
C VAL A 12 -12.50 14.42 -30.58
N TYR A 13 -13.00 13.22 -30.24
CA TYR A 13 -12.71 12.56 -28.98
C TYR A 13 -11.24 12.10 -28.90
N ALA A 14 -10.71 11.57 -29.99
CA ALA A 14 -9.29 11.18 -30.08
C ALA A 14 -8.36 12.40 -30.02
N SER A 15 -8.70 13.53 -30.66
CA SER A 15 -7.89 14.76 -30.59
C SER A 15 -7.91 15.34 -29.17
N HIS A 16 -9.04 15.30 -28.46
CA HIS A 16 -9.13 15.72 -27.06
C HIS A 16 -8.31 14.82 -26.11
N ILE A 17 -8.27 13.52 -26.39
CA ILE A 17 -7.43 12.58 -25.64
C ILE A 17 -5.94 12.81 -25.95
N PHE A 18 -5.57 13.05 -27.22
CA PHE A 18 -4.19 13.35 -27.60
C PHE A 18 -3.71 14.68 -27.03
N THR A 19 -4.50 15.73 -27.06
CA THR A 19 -4.17 17.04 -26.47
C THR A 19 -4.05 16.94 -24.93
N ARG A 20 -4.85 16.10 -24.29
CA ARG A 20 -4.75 15.83 -22.85
C ARG A 20 -3.56 14.93 -22.49
N ILE A 21 -3.20 13.99 -23.34
CA ILE A 21 -1.98 13.17 -23.16
C ILE A 21 -0.73 14.04 -23.35
N GLU A 22 -0.71 14.96 -24.30
CA GLU A 22 0.36 15.95 -24.42
C GLU A 22 0.42 16.88 -23.20
N GLN A 23 -0.71 17.33 -22.64
CA GLN A 23 -0.74 18.11 -21.40
C GLN A 23 -0.26 17.31 -20.17
N ILE A 24 -0.49 15.99 -20.14
CA ILE A 24 0.04 15.10 -19.09
C ILE A 24 1.53 14.81 -19.32
N MET A 25 1.99 14.75 -20.59
CA MET A 25 3.39 14.46 -20.94
C MET A 25 4.29 15.70 -20.98
N THR A 26 3.74 16.92 -21.04
CA THR A 26 4.50 18.18 -21.07
C THR A 26 4.61 18.87 -19.72
N PHE A 27 4.27 18.20 -18.61
CA PHE A 27 4.51 18.77 -17.29
C PHE A 27 6.03 18.79 -17.02
N SER A 28 6.66 19.87 -17.46
CA SER A 28 8.02 20.22 -17.06
C SER A 28 7.96 21.02 -15.78
N PRO A 29 8.82 20.75 -14.78
CA PRO A 29 8.92 21.56 -13.56
C PRO A 29 9.23 23.06 -13.83
N ASN A 30 9.59 23.42 -15.06
CA ASN A 30 10.00 24.78 -15.44
C ASN A 30 8.86 25.78 -15.65
N ASP A 31 7.59 25.35 -15.63
CA ASP A 31 6.45 26.28 -15.68
C ASP A 31 6.08 26.89 -14.31
N LEU A 32 6.90 26.66 -13.31
CA LEU A 32 6.77 27.25 -11.98
C LEU A 32 7.38 28.65 -11.97
N SER A 33 6.56 29.70 -12.01
CA SER A 33 6.97 31.03 -11.57
C SER A 33 7.61 30.93 -10.19
N SER A 34 8.85 31.42 -10.05
CA SER A 34 9.66 31.38 -8.83
C SER A 34 8.86 31.74 -7.58
N PRO A 35 8.73 30.85 -6.58
CA PRO A 35 8.15 31.21 -5.30
C PRO A 35 9.13 32.12 -4.58
N GLN A 36 8.64 33.20 -4.01
CA GLN A 36 9.39 33.94 -3.01
C GLN A 36 9.87 32.98 -1.91
N GLN A 37 11.16 32.89 -1.71
CA GLN A 37 11.80 32.09 -0.68
C GLN A 37 11.23 32.47 0.69
N ASN A 38 10.38 31.65 1.25
CA ASN A 38 10.03 31.70 2.66
C ASN A 38 11.15 31.04 3.45
N SER A 39 12.01 31.88 4.05
CA SER A 39 13.10 31.50 4.97
C SER A 39 12.63 30.87 6.30
N ASN A 40 11.36 30.46 6.43
CA ASN A 40 10.75 29.96 7.65
C ASN A 40 10.70 28.42 7.78
N ASP A 41 11.16 27.64 6.79
CA ASP A 41 11.02 26.18 6.82
C ASP A 41 11.93 25.48 7.85
N ALA A 42 13.03 26.11 8.26
CA ALA A 42 14.00 25.48 9.18
C ALA A 42 13.49 25.24 10.61
N ASN A 43 12.41 25.92 11.04
CA ASN A 43 11.80 25.80 12.38
C ASN A 43 10.36 25.25 12.36
N ARG A 44 9.87 24.76 11.20
CA ARG A 44 8.53 24.22 11.08
C ARG A 44 8.39 22.93 11.86
N THR A 45 7.38 22.85 12.73
CA THR A 45 7.06 21.60 13.44
C THR A 45 6.19 20.69 12.60
N PHE A 46 6.20 19.38 12.90
CA PHE A 46 5.30 18.42 12.23
C PHE A 46 3.82 18.79 12.42
N ALA A 47 3.43 19.29 13.60
CA ALA A 47 2.05 19.71 13.87
C ALA A 47 1.61 20.83 12.92
N VAL A 48 2.43 21.84 12.69
CA VAL A 48 2.16 22.92 11.75
C VAL A 48 2.02 22.39 10.32
N LEU A 49 2.90 21.46 9.91
CA LEU A 49 2.81 20.86 8.57
C LEU A 49 1.48 20.12 8.39
N ILE A 50 1.04 19.34 9.38
CA ILE A 50 -0.24 18.60 9.30
C ILE A 50 -1.45 19.54 9.23
N ASP A 51 -1.44 20.63 9.99
CA ASP A 51 -2.54 21.61 9.97
C ASP A 51 -2.58 22.35 8.62
N ASP A 52 -1.43 22.73 8.08
CA ASP A 52 -1.33 23.32 6.75
C ASP A 52 -1.80 22.34 5.67
N LEU A 53 -1.40 21.06 5.75
CA LEU A 53 -1.84 20.03 4.82
C LEU A 53 -3.35 19.83 4.85
N LYS A 54 -3.96 19.72 6.04
CA LYS A 54 -5.41 19.64 6.21
C LYS A 54 -6.11 20.84 5.59
N THR A 55 -5.58 22.05 5.85
CA THR A 55 -6.12 23.29 5.30
C THR A 55 -6.05 23.29 3.77
N LYS A 56 -4.93 22.88 3.19
CA LYS A 56 -4.75 22.77 1.74
C LYS A 56 -5.68 21.72 1.14
N MET A 57 -5.78 20.52 1.73
CA MET A 57 -6.69 19.48 1.25
C MET A 57 -8.15 19.95 1.32
N LYS A 58 -8.58 20.61 2.41
CA LYS A 58 -9.91 21.19 2.49
C LYS A 58 -10.12 22.19 1.36
N MET A 59 -9.20 23.11 1.15
CA MET A 59 -9.30 24.12 0.10
C MET A 59 -9.43 23.50 -1.29
N VAL A 60 -8.55 22.55 -1.66
CA VAL A 60 -8.54 22.00 -3.04
C VAL A 60 -9.64 20.98 -3.30
N PHE A 61 -10.05 20.21 -2.29
CA PHE A 61 -11.01 19.14 -2.44
C PHE A 61 -12.47 19.53 -2.15
N HIS A 62 -12.68 20.56 -1.32
CA HIS A 62 -14.03 20.94 -0.87
C HIS A 62 -14.41 22.38 -1.22
N ASP A 63 -13.49 23.35 -1.05
CA ASP A 63 -13.84 24.78 -1.24
C ASP A 63 -13.69 25.21 -2.71
N ARG A 64 -12.61 24.84 -3.39
CA ARG A 64 -12.30 25.20 -4.80
C ARG A 64 -12.62 24.10 -5.80
N GLY A 65 -12.84 22.89 -5.34
CA GLY A 65 -13.10 21.72 -6.16
C GLY A 65 -14.07 20.77 -5.49
N GLN A 66 -14.38 19.69 -6.20
CA GLN A 66 -15.21 18.59 -5.70
C GLN A 66 -14.40 17.31 -5.85
N ILE A 67 -13.82 16.81 -4.76
CA ILE A 67 -13.01 15.59 -4.77
C ILE A 67 -13.76 14.42 -5.40
N ASP A 68 -15.07 14.32 -5.13
CA ASP A 68 -15.91 13.25 -5.67
C ASP A 68 -15.98 13.26 -7.21
N GLN A 69 -15.89 14.43 -7.83
CA GLN A 69 -15.80 14.55 -9.28
C GLN A 69 -14.37 14.34 -9.78
N MET A 70 -13.38 14.92 -9.12
CA MET A 70 -11.97 14.82 -9.51
C MET A 70 -11.49 13.36 -9.56
N GLU A 71 -11.87 12.56 -8.56
CA GLU A 71 -11.47 11.14 -8.48
C GLU A 71 -12.25 10.21 -9.44
N THR A 72 -13.20 10.73 -10.21
CA THR A 72 -13.82 9.99 -11.32
C THR A 72 -13.05 10.15 -12.63
N GLU A 73 -12.15 11.13 -12.69
CA GLU A 73 -11.28 11.41 -13.83
C GLU A 73 -9.88 10.81 -13.60
N ARG A 74 -9.17 10.51 -14.68
CA ARG A 74 -7.82 9.98 -14.57
C ARG A 74 -6.82 11.12 -14.41
N GLY A 75 -5.99 10.99 -13.34
CA GLY A 75 -5.03 12.01 -12.94
C GLY A 75 -5.65 13.08 -12.05
N LEU A 76 -4.83 13.64 -11.16
CA LEU A 76 -5.22 14.84 -10.40
C LEU A 76 -5.07 16.06 -11.29
N PRO A 77 -5.99 17.04 -11.21
CA PRO A 77 -5.76 18.33 -11.83
C PRO A 77 -4.42 18.91 -11.36
N PRO A 78 -3.57 19.46 -12.27
CA PRO A 78 -2.23 19.92 -11.91
C PRO A 78 -2.20 20.88 -10.72
N PHE A 79 -3.17 21.79 -10.61
CA PHE A 79 -3.26 22.73 -9.50
C PHE A 79 -3.47 22.03 -8.14
N VAL A 80 -4.18 20.89 -8.09
CA VAL A 80 -4.42 20.14 -6.86
C VAL A 80 -3.13 19.59 -6.31
N LEU A 81 -2.35 18.90 -7.16
CA LEU A 81 -1.06 18.36 -6.76
C LEU A 81 -0.09 19.48 -6.38
N GLN A 82 -0.06 20.58 -7.14
CA GLN A 82 0.78 21.74 -6.88
C GLN A 82 0.47 22.38 -5.51
N GLU A 83 -0.80 22.63 -5.20
CA GLU A 83 -1.22 23.21 -3.92
C GLU A 83 -0.90 22.27 -2.74
N ILE A 84 -1.14 20.97 -2.88
CA ILE A 84 -0.79 19.99 -1.85
C ILE A 84 0.72 19.90 -1.66
N MET A 85 1.50 19.84 -2.73
CA MET A 85 2.96 19.76 -2.65
C MET A 85 3.61 21.07 -2.16
N SER A 86 2.90 22.21 -2.27
CA SER A 86 3.38 23.50 -1.76
C SER A 86 3.66 23.50 -0.26
N VAL A 87 2.95 22.66 0.53
CA VAL A 87 3.22 22.50 1.96
C VAL A 87 4.35 21.53 2.29
N ASN A 88 5.02 20.99 1.26
CA ASN A 88 6.18 20.12 1.38
C ASN A 88 5.96 18.84 2.22
N PRO A 89 4.90 18.06 1.98
CA PRO A 89 4.54 16.90 2.80
C PRO A 89 5.63 15.82 2.80
N LEU A 90 6.42 15.71 1.72
CA LEU A 90 7.49 14.71 1.59
C LEU A 90 8.72 15.03 2.45
N SER A 91 8.88 16.29 2.90
CA SER A 91 9.95 16.70 3.84
C SER A 91 9.94 15.91 5.14
N VAL A 92 8.79 15.36 5.51
CA VAL A 92 8.58 14.47 6.67
C VAL A 92 9.57 13.29 6.64
N SER A 93 9.79 12.68 5.48
CA SER A 93 10.66 11.51 5.32
C SER A 93 12.12 11.82 5.01
N ILE A 94 12.49 13.10 4.96
CA ILE A 94 13.86 13.57 4.71
C ILE A 94 14.48 14.00 6.03
N ARG A 95 15.73 13.58 6.28
CA ARG A 95 16.45 13.93 7.51
C ARG A 95 16.70 15.43 7.60
N LYS A 96 16.78 15.93 8.85
CA LYS A 96 17.06 17.34 9.15
C LYS A 96 18.35 17.86 8.52
N GLU A 97 19.38 17.02 8.45
CA GLU A 97 20.68 17.35 7.83
C GLU A 97 20.58 17.68 6.33
N TYR A 98 19.49 17.25 5.66
CA TYR A 98 19.19 17.54 4.26
C TYR A 98 18.02 18.54 4.11
N GLY A 99 17.65 19.26 5.17
CA GLY A 99 16.59 20.28 5.14
C GLY A 99 15.16 19.72 5.32
N GLY A 100 15.01 18.44 5.64
CA GLY A 100 13.71 17.83 5.95
C GLY A 100 13.30 17.96 7.41
N LEU A 101 12.11 17.44 7.77
CA LEU A 101 11.63 17.40 9.16
C LEU A 101 12.25 16.24 9.95
N GLY A 102 12.69 15.17 9.29
CA GLY A 102 13.26 13.99 9.94
C GLY A 102 12.29 13.33 10.90
N ALA A 103 11.03 13.22 10.48
CA ALA A 103 9.95 12.71 11.30
C ALA A 103 10.18 11.26 11.74
N ASN A 104 9.64 10.92 12.89
CA ASN A 104 9.58 9.55 13.38
C ASN A 104 8.43 8.76 12.71
N THR A 105 8.38 7.46 12.96
CA THR A 105 7.36 6.59 12.34
C THR A 105 5.94 6.97 12.74
N HIS A 106 5.70 7.41 13.98
CA HIS A 106 4.40 7.89 14.43
C HIS A 106 3.90 9.06 13.56
N GLU A 107 4.75 10.04 13.32
CA GLU A 107 4.45 11.22 12.50
C GLU A 107 4.20 10.84 11.03
N ILE A 108 4.98 9.89 10.48
CA ILE A 108 4.76 9.37 9.13
C ILE A 108 3.38 8.67 9.02
N LEU A 109 3.03 7.83 9.99
CA LEU A 109 1.72 7.18 10.03
C LEU A 109 0.58 8.20 10.15
N GLN A 110 0.76 9.28 10.90
CA GLN A 110 -0.21 10.37 11.02
C GLN A 110 -0.38 11.14 9.70
N LEU A 111 0.71 11.40 8.97
CA LEU A 111 0.64 11.99 7.61
C LEU A 111 -0.19 11.11 6.68
N LEU A 112 0.10 9.81 6.65
CA LEU A 112 -0.62 8.85 5.81
C LEU A 112 -2.10 8.75 6.20
N ALA A 113 -2.42 8.72 7.51
CA ALA A 113 -3.78 8.71 8.00
C ALA A 113 -4.55 9.99 7.61
N THR A 114 -3.90 11.15 7.73
CA THR A 114 -4.49 12.43 7.32
C THR A 114 -4.82 12.46 5.83
N ALA A 115 -3.92 11.99 4.99
CA ALA A 115 -4.15 11.93 3.54
C ALA A 115 -5.20 10.89 3.14
N SER A 116 -5.18 9.69 3.74
CA SER A 116 -6.09 8.59 3.38
C SER A 116 -7.53 8.83 3.81
N TYR A 117 -7.76 9.68 4.79
CA TYR A 117 -9.11 10.12 5.17
C TYR A 117 -9.81 10.88 4.03
N GLU A 118 -9.06 11.70 3.29
CA GLU A 118 -9.60 12.48 2.16
C GLU A 118 -9.50 11.74 0.83
N SER A 119 -8.32 11.15 0.54
CA SER A 119 -8.03 10.49 -0.72
C SER A 119 -7.02 9.35 -0.54
N LEU A 120 -7.46 8.13 -0.78
CA LEU A 120 -6.57 6.96 -0.74
C LEU A 120 -5.49 6.99 -1.84
N PRO A 121 -5.77 7.43 -3.09
CA PRO A 121 -4.75 7.64 -4.12
C PRO A 121 -3.68 8.66 -3.70
N LEU A 122 -4.06 9.79 -3.09
CA LEU A 122 -3.10 10.78 -2.58
C LEU A 122 -2.22 10.19 -1.46
N CYS A 123 -2.84 9.48 -0.53
CA CYS A 123 -2.11 8.77 0.52
C CYS A 123 -1.08 7.80 -0.07
N LEU A 124 -1.47 7.03 -1.09
CA LEU A 124 -0.57 6.10 -1.78
C LEU A 124 0.56 6.84 -2.51
N THR A 125 0.30 8.01 -3.08
CA THR A 125 1.34 8.88 -3.64
C THR A 125 2.39 9.24 -2.58
N PHE A 126 1.97 9.62 -1.38
CA PHE A 126 2.89 9.89 -0.27
C PHE A 126 3.62 8.63 0.19
N GLY A 127 2.90 7.50 0.29
CA GLY A 127 3.48 6.20 0.68
C GLY A 127 4.57 5.74 -0.28
N ILE A 128 4.35 5.83 -1.59
CA ILE A 128 5.35 5.48 -2.60
C ILE A 128 6.59 6.36 -2.46
N ASN A 129 6.42 7.67 -2.38
CA ASN A 129 7.53 8.60 -2.22
C ASN A 129 8.30 8.35 -0.92
N SER A 130 7.60 8.18 0.20
CA SER A 130 8.18 8.03 1.53
C SER A 130 8.79 6.65 1.73
N ALA A 131 7.96 5.59 1.71
CA ALA A 131 8.36 4.25 2.10
C ALA A 131 9.17 3.52 1.03
N LEU A 132 8.87 3.77 -0.26
CA LEU A 132 9.49 3.02 -1.35
C LEU A 132 10.64 3.78 -2.04
N PHE A 133 10.79 5.08 -1.79
CA PHE A 133 11.88 5.87 -2.36
C PHE A 133 12.74 6.57 -1.30
N LEU A 134 12.20 7.55 -0.55
CA LEU A 134 13.00 8.43 0.33
C LEU A 134 13.69 7.67 1.47
N GLN A 135 12.97 6.81 2.18
CA GLN A 135 13.52 6.06 3.31
C GLN A 135 14.60 5.06 2.88
N PRO A 136 14.39 4.18 1.87
CA PRO A 136 15.46 3.28 1.41
C PRO A 136 16.62 4.04 0.77
N PHE A 137 16.36 5.14 0.06
CA PHE A 137 17.44 5.97 -0.47
C PHE A 137 18.25 6.66 0.64
N ALA A 138 17.60 7.16 1.70
CA ALA A 138 18.29 7.69 2.86
C ALA A 138 19.17 6.65 3.56
N LYS A 139 18.73 5.38 3.59
CA LYS A 139 19.46 4.28 4.25
C LYS A 139 20.60 3.73 3.39
N TYR A 140 20.36 3.48 2.12
CA TYR A 140 21.25 2.72 1.23
C TYR A 140 21.89 3.51 0.10
N GLY A 141 21.44 4.73 -0.18
CA GLY A 141 22.03 5.61 -1.19
C GLY A 141 23.46 6.02 -0.83
N GLN A 142 24.29 6.28 -1.82
CA GLN A 142 25.63 6.81 -1.62
C GLN A 142 25.57 8.32 -1.26
N VAL A 143 26.51 8.78 -0.46
CA VAL A 143 26.50 10.15 0.10
C VAL A 143 26.52 11.21 -1.00
N GLU A 144 27.30 10.95 -2.06
CA GLU A 144 27.47 11.84 -3.20
C GLU A 144 26.14 12.16 -3.91
N ALA A 145 25.24 11.18 -3.98
CA ALA A 145 23.94 11.35 -4.62
C ALA A 145 22.87 11.93 -3.68
N LYS A 146 23.00 11.73 -2.35
CA LYS A 146 21.95 12.12 -1.38
C LYS A 146 21.70 13.63 -1.35
N VAL A 147 22.76 14.44 -1.33
CA VAL A 147 22.63 15.89 -1.16
C VAL A 147 21.82 16.51 -2.29
N SER A 148 22.16 16.18 -3.54
CA SER A 148 21.45 16.72 -4.72
C SER A 148 20.00 16.26 -4.79
N VAL A 149 19.74 14.97 -4.55
CA VAL A 149 18.39 14.40 -4.61
C VAL A 149 17.49 15.02 -3.54
N PHE A 150 17.90 14.99 -2.26
CA PHE A 150 17.08 15.55 -1.19
C PHE A 150 16.85 17.06 -1.33
N LYS A 151 17.84 17.81 -1.83
CA LYS A 151 17.67 19.22 -2.15
C LYS A 151 16.54 19.45 -3.14
N ARG A 152 16.47 18.67 -4.23
CA ARG A 152 15.37 18.79 -5.21
C ARG A 152 14.01 18.42 -4.62
N PHE A 153 13.92 17.44 -3.73
CA PHE A 153 12.67 17.15 -3.02
C PHE A 153 12.20 18.32 -2.14
N ILE A 154 13.13 19.00 -1.46
CA ILE A 154 12.79 20.15 -0.60
C ILE A 154 12.44 21.39 -1.42
N GLU A 155 13.29 21.75 -2.38
CA GLU A 155 13.20 23.02 -3.10
C GLU A 155 12.26 22.94 -4.32
N GLU A 156 12.37 21.88 -5.13
CA GLU A 156 11.65 21.71 -6.40
C GLU A 156 10.40 20.84 -6.26
N LYS A 157 10.14 20.28 -5.07
CA LYS A 157 9.00 19.35 -4.82
C LYS A 157 9.05 18.10 -5.69
N ALA A 158 10.26 17.63 -5.99
CA ALA A 158 10.49 16.42 -6.78
C ALA A 158 9.77 15.21 -6.18
N MET A 159 9.44 14.24 -7.03
CA MET A 159 8.82 12.98 -6.65
C MET A 159 9.70 11.79 -7.02
N GLY A 160 9.60 10.73 -6.22
CA GLY A 160 10.34 9.49 -6.45
C GLY A 160 9.46 8.26 -6.36
N GLY A 161 9.82 7.24 -7.12
CA GLY A 161 9.09 5.98 -7.16
C GLY A 161 10.02 4.75 -7.16
N LEU A 162 9.39 3.58 -7.18
CA LEU A 162 10.09 2.29 -7.17
C LEU A 162 9.66 1.45 -8.38
N MET A 163 10.63 0.88 -9.10
CA MET A 163 10.41 -0.04 -10.21
C MET A 163 11.01 -1.41 -9.89
N ILE A 164 10.17 -2.36 -9.45
CA ILE A 164 10.56 -3.77 -9.24
C ILE A 164 9.92 -4.67 -10.29
N THR A 165 8.58 -4.63 -10.39
CA THR A 165 7.77 -5.56 -11.16
C THR A 165 8.06 -5.51 -12.66
N GLU A 166 8.02 -6.67 -13.30
CA GLU A 166 8.19 -6.82 -14.75
C GLU A 166 7.03 -7.64 -15.34
N PRO A 167 6.80 -7.58 -16.67
CA PRO A 167 5.89 -8.50 -17.30
C PRO A 167 6.23 -9.95 -16.94
N ASN A 168 5.26 -10.73 -16.45
CA ASN A 168 5.38 -12.12 -15.99
C ASN A 168 6.16 -12.32 -14.66
N PHE A 169 6.77 -11.29 -14.07
CA PHE A 169 7.55 -11.37 -12.83
C PHE A 169 7.01 -10.44 -11.74
N GLY A 170 5.74 -10.61 -11.37
CA GLY A 170 5.10 -9.94 -10.24
C GLY A 170 5.40 -10.67 -8.93
N SER A 171 4.74 -11.80 -8.70
CA SER A 171 4.96 -12.66 -7.52
C SER A 171 6.34 -13.33 -7.54
N ASP A 172 6.86 -13.61 -8.72
CA ASP A 172 8.19 -14.20 -8.97
C ASP A 172 9.26 -13.13 -9.21
N ALA A 173 9.27 -12.09 -8.38
CA ALA A 173 10.13 -10.92 -8.53
C ALA A 173 11.64 -11.25 -8.51
N LEU A 174 12.05 -12.36 -7.89
CA LEU A 174 13.46 -12.79 -7.85
C LEU A 174 13.97 -13.26 -9.22
N ASN A 175 13.08 -13.60 -10.13
CA ASN A 175 13.41 -14.03 -11.49
C ASN A 175 13.31 -12.92 -12.53
N MET A 176 13.24 -11.65 -12.09
CA MET A 176 13.21 -10.48 -12.99
C MET A 176 14.30 -10.51 -14.05
N GLN A 177 14.02 -9.94 -15.20
CA GLN A 177 14.86 -10.01 -16.40
C GLN A 177 15.58 -8.70 -16.75
N THR A 178 15.25 -7.58 -16.11
CA THR A 178 16.01 -6.33 -16.28
C THR A 178 17.46 -6.56 -15.86
N THR A 179 18.37 -6.20 -16.75
CA THR A 179 19.80 -6.46 -16.59
C THR A 179 20.59 -5.18 -16.37
N TYR A 180 21.74 -5.32 -15.74
CA TYR A 180 22.76 -4.30 -15.79
C TYR A 180 24.15 -4.91 -16.04
N HIS A 181 25.03 -4.10 -16.60
CA HIS A 181 26.47 -4.37 -16.66
C HIS A 181 27.25 -3.07 -16.41
N LYS A 182 28.44 -3.21 -15.88
CA LYS A 182 29.33 -2.07 -15.64
C LYS A 182 30.08 -1.75 -16.93
N ASN A 183 30.10 -0.48 -17.31
CA ASN A 183 30.88 0.06 -18.41
C ASN A 183 31.64 1.27 -17.88
N GLU A 184 32.95 1.09 -17.64
CA GLU A 184 33.84 2.09 -17.05
C GLU A 184 33.30 2.68 -15.73
N ASP A 185 32.89 3.95 -15.72
CA ASP A 185 32.36 4.69 -14.58
C ASP A 185 30.83 4.71 -14.49
N LYS A 186 30.14 3.92 -15.33
CA LYS A 186 28.67 3.85 -15.42
C LYS A 186 28.16 2.42 -15.33
N TYR A 187 26.90 2.30 -14.99
CA TYR A 187 26.10 1.08 -15.18
C TYR A 187 25.10 1.30 -16.29
N ARG A 188 25.07 0.39 -17.26
CA ARG A 188 24.03 0.36 -18.29
C ARG A 188 22.93 -0.61 -17.88
N LEU A 189 21.70 -0.10 -17.80
CA LEU A 189 20.50 -0.84 -17.46
C LEU A 189 19.63 -1.05 -18.71
N LYS A 190 19.08 -2.27 -18.87
CA LYS A 190 18.20 -2.60 -19.98
C LYS A 190 17.11 -3.59 -19.53
N GLY A 191 15.84 -3.31 -19.87
CA GLY A 191 14.72 -4.18 -19.54
C GLY A 191 13.38 -3.51 -19.72
N THR A 192 12.35 -4.06 -19.05
CA THR A 192 10.99 -3.50 -19.04
C THR A 192 10.46 -3.56 -17.60
N LYS A 193 9.93 -2.43 -17.12
CA LYS A 193 9.28 -2.35 -15.82
C LYS A 193 7.77 -2.16 -15.99
N HIS A 194 7.00 -2.78 -15.11
CA HIS A 194 5.55 -2.92 -15.21
C HIS A 194 4.90 -2.55 -13.88
N TRP A 195 3.67 -2.00 -13.92
CA TRP A 195 2.95 -1.59 -12.70
C TRP A 195 3.71 -0.59 -11.82
N ALA A 196 4.57 0.25 -12.39
CA ALA A 196 5.22 1.29 -11.63
C ALA A 196 4.22 2.42 -11.31
N GLY A 197 3.94 2.63 -10.05
CA GLY A 197 3.14 3.79 -9.58
C GLY A 197 3.93 5.08 -9.76
N LEU A 198 3.27 6.16 -10.16
CA LEU A 198 3.86 7.46 -10.55
C LEU A 198 4.55 7.45 -11.93
N THR A 199 4.24 6.48 -12.79
CA THR A 199 4.74 6.47 -14.18
C THR A 199 4.39 7.78 -14.88
N GLY A 200 5.39 8.46 -15.43
CA GLY A 200 5.25 9.78 -16.07
C GLY A 200 5.23 10.97 -15.09
N TRP A 201 5.21 10.74 -13.78
CA TRP A 201 5.23 11.80 -12.76
C TRP A 201 6.54 11.86 -11.98
N ALA A 202 7.16 10.68 -11.70
CA ALA A 202 8.34 10.63 -10.85
C ALA A 202 9.58 11.23 -11.54
N ASP A 203 10.25 12.13 -10.84
CA ASP A 203 11.56 12.69 -11.21
C ASP A 203 12.68 11.70 -11.00
N TYR A 204 12.53 10.84 -9.98
CA TYR A 204 13.51 9.85 -9.60
C TYR A 204 12.90 8.46 -9.47
N TRP A 205 13.71 7.45 -9.78
CA TRP A 205 13.33 6.06 -9.58
C TRP A 205 14.40 5.29 -8.80
N LEU A 206 13.96 4.47 -7.85
CA LEU A 206 14.75 3.33 -7.44
C LEU A 206 14.38 2.15 -8.33
N MET A 207 15.33 1.65 -9.10
CA MET A 207 15.11 0.62 -10.10
C MET A 207 15.91 -0.64 -9.78
N THR A 208 15.25 -1.80 -9.84
CA THR A 208 15.91 -3.08 -9.64
C THR A 208 16.42 -3.65 -10.95
N ALA A 209 17.61 -4.27 -10.91
CA ALA A 209 18.18 -5.03 -12.02
C ALA A 209 19.09 -6.15 -11.51
N ARG A 210 19.30 -7.17 -12.34
CA ARG A 210 20.22 -8.27 -12.08
C ARG A 210 21.50 -8.11 -12.90
N ARG A 211 22.63 -8.42 -12.29
CA ARG A 211 23.90 -8.39 -12.99
C ARG A 211 23.93 -9.45 -14.09
N LYS A 212 24.35 -9.03 -15.27
CA LYS A 212 24.71 -9.94 -16.35
C LYS A 212 26.21 -10.18 -16.30
N ASN A 213 26.65 -11.42 -16.02
CA ASN A 213 28.06 -11.75 -15.96
C ASN A 213 28.68 -11.85 -17.36
N ASP A 214 30.02 -12.02 -17.43
CA ASP A 214 30.77 -12.05 -18.68
C ASP A 214 30.37 -13.22 -19.59
N ARG A 215 29.75 -14.28 -19.03
CA ARG A 215 29.18 -15.41 -19.79
C ARG A 215 27.76 -15.16 -20.28
N GLY A 216 27.21 -13.95 -20.05
CA GLY A 216 25.87 -13.58 -20.46
C GLY A 216 24.73 -14.10 -19.55
N MET A 217 25.04 -14.76 -18.43
CA MET A 217 24.06 -15.30 -17.49
C MET A 217 23.71 -14.27 -16.43
N LEU A 218 22.43 -14.31 -15.95
CA LEU A 218 21.96 -13.46 -14.86
C LEU A 218 22.38 -14.03 -13.51
N GLU A 219 22.98 -13.18 -12.68
CA GLU A 219 23.29 -13.52 -11.29
C GLU A 219 21.99 -13.59 -10.47
N ARG A 220 22.03 -14.30 -9.33
CA ARG A 220 20.83 -14.51 -8.49
C ARG A 220 20.45 -13.28 -7.68
N ASP A 221 21.43 -12.45 -7.30
CA ASP A 221 21.17 -11.27 -6.49
C ASP A 221 20.58 -10.12 -7.33
N ILE A 222 19.97 -9.17 -6.64
CA ILE A 222 19.26 -8.03 -7.22
C ILE A 222 19.93 -6.77 -6.70
N ASP A 223 20.26 -5.85 -7.57
CA ASP A 223 20.79 -4.55 -7.21
C ASP A 223 19.77 -3.45 -7.47
N PHE A 224 19.89 -2.37 -6.73
CA PHE A 224 19.04 -1.17 -6.85
C PHE A 224 19.86 0.01 -7.37
N PHE A 225 19.26 0.78 -8.25
CA PHE A 225 19.88 1.94 -8.89
C PHE A 225 18.97 3.16 -8.73
N LEU A 226 19.58 4.29 -8.33
CA LEU A 226 18.96 5.59 -8.46
C LEU A 226 18.99 6.00 -9.94
N VAL A 227 17.84 6.32 -10.49
CA VAL A 227 17.70 6.87 -11.85
C VAL A 227 17.10 8.26 -11.74
N ASP A 228 17.77 9.27 -12.27
CA ASP A 228 17.26 10.62 -12.45
C ASP A 228 16.57 10.71 -13.81
N ASN A 229 15.24 10.83 -13.80
CA ASN A 229 14.43 10.87 -15.03
C ASN A 229 14.61 12.16 -15.84
N ASN A 230 15.17 13.21 -15.22
CA ASN A 230 15.44 14.50 -15.86
C ASN A 230 16.89 14.64 -16.37
N ALA A 231 17.74 13.62 -16.18
CA ALA A 231 19.10 13.65 -16.68
C ALA A 231 19.15 13.57 -18.22
N PRO A 232 20.08 14.28 -18.89
CA PRO A 232 20.21 14.23 -20.34
C PRO A 232 20.44 12.80 -20.85
N GLY A 233 19.76 12.41 -21.92
CA GLY A 233 19.89 11.09 -22.55
C GLY A 233 19.21 9.96 -21.79
N GLN A 234 18.27 10.26 -20.89
CA GLN A 234 17.50 9.25 -20.18
C GLN A 234 16.70 8.36 -21.12
N GLY A 235 16.79 7.05 -20.86
CA GLY A 235 16.18 6.00 -21.67
C GLY A 235 15.03 5.29 -20.98
N ILE A 236 14.18 6.02 -20.21
CA ILE A 236 12.88 5.52 -19.77
C ILE A 236 11.84 6.00 -20.76
N VAL A 237 11.18 5.05 -21.42
CA VAL A 237 10.08 5.32 -22.33
C VAL A 237 8.81 4.76 -21.72
N VAL A 238 7.84 5.62 -21.44
CA VAL A 238 6.49 5.21 -21.03
C VAL A 238 5.79 4.59 -22.24
N GLU A 239 5.62 3.27 -22.23
CA GLU A 239 4.95 2.55 -23.30
C GLU A 239 3.43 2.59 -23.15
N GLU A 240 2.94 2.56 -21.92
CA GLU A 240 1.51 2.54 -21.62
C GLU A 240 1.22 3.09 -20.22
N ILE A 241 0.17 3.90 -20.09
CA ILE A 241 -0.48 4.22 -18.82
C ILE A 241 -1.73 3.36 -18.70
N PHE A 242 -1.82 2.57 -17.64
CA PHE A 242 -2.91 1.61 -17.45
C PHE A 242 -4.22 2.29 -17.09
N LYS A 243 -5.30 1.80 -17.70
CA LYS A 243 -6.67 2.14 -17.31
C LYS A 243 -7.11 1.20 -16.19
N THR A 244 -6.78 1.56 -14.96
CA THR A 244 -7.08 0.77 -13.76
C THR A 244 -8.55 0.85 -13.36
N LEU A 245 -9.02 -0.11 -12.55
CA LEU A 245 -10.39 -0.17 -12.06
C LEU A 245 -10.67 0.90 -10.98
N GLY A 246 -9.67 1.23 -10.19
CA GLY A 246 -9.66 2.28 -9.15
C GLY A 246 -8.31 2.99 -9.12
N LEU A 247 -8.06 3.82 -8.10
CA LEU A 247 -6.86 4.64 -7.95
C LEU A 247 -6.63 5.55 -9.16
N TYR A 248 -7.68 6.17 -9.67
CA TYR A 248 -7.64 6.94 -10.93
C TYR A 248 -6.67 8.12 -10.90
N SER A 249 -6.48 8.71 -9.72
CA SER A 249 -5.63 9.90 -9.55
C SER A 249 -4.13 9.59 -9.52
N ILE A 250 -3.72 8.32 -9.56
CA ILE A 250 -2.31 7.92 -9.59
C ILE A 250 -2.02 7.10 -10.84
N PRO A 251 -1.04 7.49 -11.67
CA PRO A 251 -0.72 6.75 -12.88
C PRO A 251 0.10 5.50 -12.56
N TYR A 252 -0.30 4.38 -13.13
CA TYR A 252 0.46 3.14 -13.19
C TYR A 252 0.75 2.82 -14.66
N GLY A 253 1.94 2.30 -14.96
CA GLY A 253 2.27 2.06 -16.35
C GLY A 253 3.34 1.00 -16.60
N LYS A 254 3.60 0.82 -17.89
CA LYS A 254 4.67 0.00 -18.45
C LYS A 254 5.75 0.92 -19.00
N ASN A 255 7.01 0.63 -18.64
CA ASN A 255 8.16 1.45 -18.96
C ASN A 255 9.25 0.60 -19.60
N SER A 256 9.71 0.99 -20.78
CA SER A 256 10.91 0.42 -21.41
C SER A 256 12.15 1.13 -20.89
N ILE A 257 13.19 0.36 -20.59
CA ILE A 257 14.40 0.84 -19.93
C ILE A 257 15.62 0.56 -20.82
N ASN A 258 16.35 1.62 -21.19
CA ASN A 258 17.65 1.52 -21.85
C ASN A 258 18.47 2.77 -21.53
N LEU A 259 19.15 2.78 -20.38
CA LEU A 259 19.79 3.97 -19.84
C LEU A 259 21.13 3.66 -19.17
N GLU A 260 21.88 4.70 -18.88
CA GLU A 260 23.12 4.64 -18.11
C GLU A 260 23.02 5.49 -16.86
N VAL A 261 23.56 4.98 -15.75
CA VAL A 261 23.66 5.70 -14.48
C VAL A 261 25.09 5.69 -13.97
N PRO A 262 25.54 6.76 -13.26
CA PRO A 262 26.85 6.78 -12.63
C PRO A 262 27.03 5.65 -11.61
N VAL A 263 28.27 5.21 -11.37
CA VAL A 263 28.54 4.19 -10.35
C VAL A 263 28.10 4.58 -8.94
N THR A 264 28.06 5.89 -8.64
CA THR A 264 27.57 6.46 -7.38
C THR A 264 26.05 6.34 -7.20
N HIS A 265 25.32 5.97 -8.25
CA HIS A 265 23.87 5.78 -8.20
C HIS A 265 23.45 4.35 -7.84
N LYS A 266 24.39 3.38 -7.77
CA LYS A 266 24.08 2.05 -7.24
C LYS A 266 23.94 2.12 -5.73
N LEU A 267 22.81 1.65 -5.18
CA LEU A 267 22.59 1.55 -3.75
C LEU A 267 23.52 0.51 -3.12
N GLN A 268 23.91 0.74 -1.88
CA GLN A 268 24.85 -0.11 -1.15
C GLN A 268 24.10 -0.95 -0.09
N PRO A 269 23.78 -2.22 -0.37
CA PRO A 269 23.17 -3.10 0.62
C PRO A 269 24.18 -3.44 1.73
N HIS A 270 23.71 -3.60 2.99
CA HIS A 270 24.58 -4.04 4.07
C HIS A 270 25.13 -5.48 3.87
N THR A 271 24.37 -6.32 3.13
CA THR A 271 24.74 -7.71 2.82
C THR A 271 24.46 -8.03 1.36
N THR A 272 23.19 -8.30 0.99
CA THR A 272 22.76 -8.62 -0.38
C THR A 272 21.61 -7.71 -0.81
N GLY A 273 21.45 -7.51 -2.12
CA GLY A 273 20.35 -6.71 -2.65
C GLY A 273 18.99 -7.34 -2.37
N ILE A 274 18.89 -8.67 -2.33
CA ILE A 274 17.66 -9.38 -1.91
C ILE A 274 17.29 -9.03 -0.47
N LYS A 275 18.25 -9.00 0.47
CA LYS A 275 17.96 -8.60 1.86
C LYS A 275 17.58 -7.11 1.97
N MET A 276 18.21 -6.24 1.17
CA MET A 276 17.79 -4.83 1.08
C MET A 276 16.37 -4.70 0.54
N MET A 277 15.97 -5.49 -0.45
CA MET A 277 14.60 -5.53 -0.94
C MET A 277 13.61 -5.98 0.15
N LEU A 278 13.95 -7.01 0.93
CA LEU A 278 13.12 -7.45 2.05
C LEU A 278 13.01 -6.39 3.14
N ASP A 279 14.11 -5.72 3.50
CA ASP A 279 14.09 -4.61 4.46
C ASP A 279 13.17 -3.48 3.99
N LEU A 280 13.29 -3.07 2.73
CA LEU A 280 12.45 -2.04 2.11
C LEU A 280 10.97 -2.44 2.16
N LEU A 281 10.63 -3.64 1.67
CA LEU A 281 9.24 -4.09 1.61
C LEU A 281 8.63 -4.30 3.00
N HIS A 282 9.38 -4.86 3.96
CA HIS A 282 8.88 -5.03 5.32
C HIS A 282 8.71 -3.68 6.04
N SER A 283 9.62 -2.72 5.82
CA SER A 283 9.49 -1.36 6.34
C SER A 283 8.27 -0.65 5.76
N SER A 284 8.01 -0.79 4.47
CA SER A 284 6.82 -0.26 3.80
C SER A 284 5.54 -0.88 4.36
N ARG A 285 5.47 -2.22 4.48
CA ARG A 285 4.30 -2.94 5.02
C ARG A 285 3.92 -2.50 6.42
N MET A 286 4.89 -2.15 7.26
CA MET A 286 4.63 -1.60 8.59
C MET A 286 4.04 -0.17 8.58
N GLN A 287 3.96 0.49 7.42
CA GLN A 287 3.31 1.80 7.27
C GLN A 287 1.86 1.71 6.75
N PHE A 288 1.42 0.54 6.30
CA PHE A 288 0.03 0.33 5.87
C PHE A 288 -1.03 0.67 6.93
N PRO A 289 -0.78 0.46 8.26
CA PRO A 289 -1.73 0.91 9.27
C PRO A 289 -2.05 2.40 9.21
N GLY A 290 -1.08 3.27 8.89
CA GLY A 290 -1.34 4.70 8.69
C GLY A 290 -2.30 4.94 7.52
N MET A 291 -2.12 4.22 6.40
CA MET A 291 -3.04 4.31 5.26
C MET A 291 -4.43 3.78 5.60
N GLY A 292 -4.50 2.62 6.31
CA GLY A 292 -5.76 2.03 6.76
C GLY A 292 -6.51 2.87 7.78
N MET A 293 -5.80 3.58 8.65
CA MET A 293 -6.37 4.36 9.73
C MET A 293 -7.34 5.44 9.25
N GLY A 294 -6.88 6.35 8.39
CA GLY A 294 -7.72 7.40 7.84
C GLY A 294 -8.82 6.84 6.92
N PHE A 295 -8.49 5.82 6.13
CA PHE A 295 -9.45 5.18 5.23
C PHE A 295 -10.61 4.52 5.98
N ILE A 296 -10.32 3.66 6.97
CA ILE A 296 -11.35 2.97 7.76
C ILE A 296 -12.17 3.98 8.56
N GLN A 297 -11.51 5.02 9.12
CA GLN A 297 -12.21 6.11 9.81
C GLN A 297 -13.21 6.79 8.87
N ARG A 298 -12.81 7.13 7.65
CA ARG A 298 -13.73 7.75 6.67
C ARG A 298 -14.92 6.85 6.35
N MET A 299 -14.71 5.54 6.15
CA MET A 299 -15.79 4.59 5.90
C MET A 299 -16.78 4.53 7.09
N LEU A 300 -16.26 4.54 8.31
CA LEU A 300 -17.06 4.54 9.53
C LEU A 300 -17.87 5.84 9.67
N ASP A 301 -17.25 7.01 9.46
CA ASP A 301 -17.89 8.31 9.58
C ASP A 301 -19.03 8.48 8.56
N GLU A 302 -18.80 8.13 7.30
CA GLU A 302 -19.82 8.16 6.24
C GLU A 302 -20.99 7.22 6.54
N ALA A 303 -20.72 5.99 6.96
CA ALA A 303 -21.74 5.01 7.32
C ALA A 303 -22.54 5.45 8.56
N MET A 304 -21.85 5.95 9.58
CA MET A 304 -22.48 6.41 10.82
C MET A 304 -23.39 7.61 10.56
N LEU A 305 -22.91 8.61 9.80
CA LEU A 305 -23.70 9.80 9.42
C LEU A 305 -24.95 9.39 8.66
N HIS A 306 -24.81 8.51 7.65
CA HIS A 306 -25.94 8.01 6.88
C HIS A 306 -26.97 7.28 7.75
N CYS A 307 -26.53 6.36 8.61
CA CYS A 307 -27.41 5.55 9.46
C CYS A 307 -28.16 6.39 10.50
N ARG A 308 -27.58 7.49 10.99
CA ARG A 308 -28.25 8.44 11.90
C ARG A 308 -29.35 9.23 11.20
N GLN A 309 -29.10 9.68 9.98
CA GLN A 309 -30.03 10.56 9.24
C GLN A 309 -31.14 9.80 8.53
N ARG A 310 -30.87 8.57 8.05
CA ARG A 310 -31.82 7.78 7.28
C ARG A 310 -32.93 7.22 8.16
N GLN A 311 -34.19 7.49 7.77
CA GLN A 311 -35.40 6.92 8.39
C GLN A 311 -35.91 5.74 7.55
N VAL A 312 -36.26 4.64 8.21
CA VAL A 312 -36.85 3.43 7.61
C VAL A 312 -37.90 2.91 8.58
N GLY A 313 -39.13 2.69 8.12
CA GLY A 313 -40.23 2.20 8.98
C GLY A 313 -40.52 3.12 10.18
N GLY A 314 -40.38 4.44 10.00
CA GLY A 314 -40.66 5.42 11.04
C GLY A 314 -39.60 5.60 12.12
N ARG A 315 -38.42 4.95 11.98
CA ARG A 315 -37.33 5.07 12.96
C ARG A 315 -35.97 5.18 12.26
N SER A 316 -34.97 5.69 12.96
CA SER A 316 -33.60 5.80 12.44
C SER A 316 -33.06 4.43 12.01
N LEU A 317 -32.35 4.39 10.87
CA LEU A 317 -31.67 3.19 10.39
C LEU A 317 -30.68 2.66 11.44
N LEU A 318 -30.06 3.56 12.22
CA LEU A 318 -29.17 3.20 13.34
C LEU A 318 -29.83 2.35 14.42
N SER A 319 -31.17 2.40 14.56
CA SER A 319 -31.90 1.63 15.59
C SER A 319 -32.05 0.12 15.28
N TYR A 320 -31.66 -0.31 14.09
CA TYR A 320 -31.76 -1.72 13.68
C TYR A 320 -30.53 -2.51 14.12
N ASP A 321 -30.75 -3.68 14.70
CA ASP A 321 -29.71 -4.58 15.22
C ASP A 321 -28.63 -4.94 14.19
N GLN A 322 -29.04 -5.35 12.99
CA GLN A 322 -28.10 -5.68 11.90
C GLN A 322 -27.23 -4.47 11.48
N VAL A 323 -27.78 -3.25 11.56
CA VAL A 323 -27.05 -2.02 11.26
C VAL A 323 -26.03 -1.73 12.34
N GLN A 324 -26.45 -1.84 13.61
CA GLN A 324 -25.56 -1.69 14.76
C GLN A 324 -24.42 -2.72 14.73
N TYR A 325 -24.71 -3.97 14.39
CA TYR A 325 -23.70 -5.01 14.23
C TYR A 325 -22.65 -4.63 13.16
N ARG A 326 -23.08 -4.18 11.97
CA ARG A 326 -22.13 -3.75 10.92
C ARG A 326 -21.30 -2.54 11.33
N LEU A 327 -21.89 -1.57 12.01
CA LEU A 327 -21.16 -0.40 12.51
C LEU A 327 -20.17 -0.79 13.61
N SER A 328 -20.53 -1.72 14.52
CA SER A 328 -19.60 -2.22 15.53
C SER A 328 -18.42 -2.95 14.92
N GLN A 329 -18.60 -3.69 13.81
CA GLN A 329 -17.50 -4.31 13.06
C GLN A 329 -16.56 -3.25 12.45
N LEU A 330 -17.10 -2.14 11.92
CA LEU A 330 -16.30 -1.02 11.43
C LEU A 330 -15.49 -0.34 12.56
N GLN A 331 -16.10 -0.14 13.73
CA GLN A 331 -15.42 0.39 14.92
C GLN A 331 -14.32 -0.55 15.40
N ALA A 332 -14.57 -1.85 15.41
CA ALA A 332 -13.60 -2.88 15.75
C ALA A 332 -12.41 -2.87 14.78
N SER A 333 -12.67 -2.80 13.47
CA SER A 333 -11.62 -2.69 12.44
C SER A 333 -10.75 -1.43 12.64
N TYR A 334 -11.38 -0.30 12.96
CA TYR A 334 -10.68 0.94 13.28
C TYR A 334 -9.79 0.79 14.52
N THR A 335 -10.27 0.10 15.56
CA THR A 335 -9.51 -0.16 16.79
C THR A 335 -8.33 -1.10 16.54
N VAL A 336 -8.50 -2.16 15.75
CA VAL A 336 -7.40 -3.04 15.32
C VAL A 336 -6.34 -2.24 14.56
N CYS A 337 -6.77 -1.36 13.65
CA CYS A 337 -5.86 -0.50 12.90
C CYS A 337 -5.08 0.45 13.82
N THR A 338 -5.75 1.03 14.82
CA THR A 338 -5.11 1.86 15.86
C THR A 338 -4.02 1.09 16.59
N ALA A 339 -4.30 -0.14 17.03
CA ALA A 339 -3.33 -0.99 17.71
C ALA A 339 -2.10 -1.29 16.83
N MET A 340 -2.32 -1.54 15.54
CA MET A 340 -1.24 -1.74 14.57
C MET A 340 -0.42 -0.48 14.33
N CYS A 341 -1.04 0.72 14.29
CA CYS A 341 -0.32 1.99 14.21
C CYS A 341 0.61 2.18 15.41
N VAL A 342 0.11 1.94 16.62
CA VAL A 342 0.91 2.03 17.85
C VAL A 342 2.09 1.06 17.80
N ASN A 343 1.83 -0.20 17.46
CA ASN A 343 2.88 -1.23 17.34
C ASN A 343 3.94 -0.84 16.30
N SER A 344 3.52 -0.35 15.13
CA SER A 344 4.44 0.07 14.06
C SER A 344 5.29 1.26 14.48
N SER A 345 4.70 2.25 15.16
CA SER A 345 5.42 3.44 15.63
C SER A 345 6.51 3.12 16.67
N GLU A 346 6.33 2.06 17.44
CA GLU A 346 7.31 1.62 18.44
C GLU A 346 8.43 0.74 17.86
N LYS A 347 8.11 -0.02 16.81
CA LYS A 347 9.02 -1.05 16.29
C LYS A 347 9.84 -0.60 15.08
N VAL A 348 9.34 0.34 14.30
CA VAL A 348 10.00 0.79 13.07
C VAL A 348 10.72 2.10 13.30
N ASN A 349 11.95 2.17 12.84
CA ASN A 349 12.70 3.41 12.71
C ASN A 349 13.63 3.33 11.49
N SER A 350 14.16 4.45 11.05
CA SER A 350 14.96 4.56 9.82
C SER A 350 16.28 3.76 9.83
N GLN A 351 16.73 3.29 10.99
CA GLN A 351 18.01 2.55 11.14
C GLN A 351 17.80 1.05 11.30
N ARG A 352 16.60 0.62 11.75
CA ARG A 352 16.33 -0.79 12.01
C ARG A 352 16.30 -1.59 10.71
N ASP A 353 16.99 -2.74 10.70
CA ASP A 353 16.83 -3.72 9.62
C ASP A 353 15.54 -4.52 9.83
N MET A 354 14.61 -4.35 8.91
CA MET A 354 13.31 -5.04 8.92
C MET A 354 13.32 -6.35 8.13
N ALA A 355 14.41 -6.69 7.42
CA ALA A 355 14.48 -7.93 6.64
C ALA A 355 14.15 -9.20 7.45
N PRO A 356 14.56 -9.36 8.75
CA PRO A 356 14.22 -10.53 9.56
C PRO A 356 12.78 -10.55 10.09
N HIS A 357 12.03 -9.43 9.99
CA HIS A 357 10.71 -9.25 10.62
C HIS A 357 9.53 -9.56 9.70
N GLY A 358 9.72 -10.48 8.73
CA GLY A 358 8.73 -10.78 7.70
C GLY A 358 7.40 -11.30 8.24
N ILE A 359 7.37 -12.11 9.30
CA ILE A 359 6.11 -12.62 9.87
C ILE A 359 5.23 -11.46 10.32
N GLU A 360 5.78 -10.52 11.09
CA GLU A 360 5.03 -9.38 11.60
C GLU A 360 4.61 -8.41 10.48
N ALA A 361 5.53 -8.03 9.62
CA ALA A 361 5.27 -7.10 8.52
C ALA A 361 4.21 -7.64 7.55
N ASN A 362 4.28 -8.94 7.23
CA ASN A 362 3.28 -9.60 6.38
C ASN A 362 1.91 -9.65 7.06
N ALA A 363 1.86 -9.97 8.36
CA ALA A 363 0.61 -9.99 9.12
C ALA A 363 -0.04 -8.60 9.17
N VAL A 364 0.73 -7.56 9.48
CA VAL A 364 0.25 -6.18 9.53
C VAL A 364 -0.34 -5.77 8.18
N LYS A 365 0.41 -5.94 7.07
CA LYS A 365 -0.07 -5.55 5.73
C LYS A 365 -1.31 -6.34 5.34
N SER A 366 -1.29 -7.67 5.49
CA SER A 366 -2.39 -8.50 4.98
C SER A 366 -3.68 -8.28 5.75
N VAL A 367 -3.61 -8.20 7.09
CA VAL A 367 -4.82 -7.97 7.91
C VAL A 367 -5.39 -6.58 7.67
N ILE A 368 -4.56 -5.52 7.65
CA ILE A 368 -5.06 -4.16 7.42
C ILE A 368 -5.73 -4.03 6.06
N THR A 369 -5.15 -4.60 5.01
CA THR A 369 -5.72 -4.47 3.67
C THR A 369 -6.99 -5.31 3.49
N ASP A 370 -7.14 -6.42 4.22
CA ASP A 370 -8.42 -7.14 4.32
C ASP A 370 -9.47 -6.26 5.02
N LEU A 371 -9.13 -5.67 6.18
CA LEU A 371 -10.03 -4.79 6.93
C LEU A 371 -10.42 -3.53 6.13
N MET A 372 -9.53 -2.95 5.34
CA MET A 372 -9.85 -1.84 4.45
C MET A 372 -10.92 -2.23 3.42
N GLN A 373 -10.73 -3.37 2.75
CA GLN A 373 -11.67 -3.85 1.74
C GLN A 373 -13.03 -4.20 2.37
N GLU A 374 -13.04 -4.87 3.52
CA GLU A 374 -14.25 -5.22 4.26
C GLU A 374 -14.98 -3.97 4.76
N ALA A 375 -14.24 -2.95 5.24
CA ALA A 375 -14.81 -1.68 5.68
C ALA A 375 -15.52 -0.95 4.53
N ALA A 376 -14.89 -0.87 3.35
CA ALA A 376 -15.50 -0.24 2.18
C ALA A 376 -16.79 -0.97 1.74
N GLN A 377 -16.77 -2.31 1.69
CA GLN A 377 -17.94 -3.12 1.35
C GLN A 377 -19.06 -2.98 2.40
N SER A 378 -18.72 -2.98 3.68
CA SER A 378 -19.69 -2.83 4.77
C SER A 378 -20.34 -1.44 4.76
N ALA A 379 -19.56 -0.38 4.56
CA ALA A 379 -20.07 0.99 4.41
C ALA A 379 -20.98 1.11 3.18
N MET A 380 -20.59 0.50 2.05
CA MET A 380 -21.41 0.47 0.83
C MET A 380 -22.74 -0.23 1.06
N GLN A 381 -22.78 -1.35 1.77
CA GLN A 381 -24.00 -2.06 2.12
C GLN A 381 -24.92 -1.23 3.03
N LEU A 382 -24.35 -0.50 4.00
CA LEU A 382 -25.11 0.35 4.92
C LEU A 382 -25.73 1.56 4.22
N ILE A 383 -25.01 2.20 3.29
CA ILE A 383 -25.46 3.40 2.56
C ILE A 383 -26.41 3.00 1.42
N GLY A 384 -26.26 1.82 0.86
CA GLY A 384 -27.10 1.28 -0.21
C GLY A 384 -26.88 1.96 -1.56
N ALA A 385 -27.92 2.03 -2.39
CA ALA A 385 -27.84 2.47 -3.80
C ALA A 385 -27.14 3.82 -4.02
N LYS A 386 -27.21 4.73 -3.06
CA LYS A 386 -26.54 6.04 -3.15
C LYS A 386 -25.02 5.89 -3.30
N SER A 387 -24.43 4.93 -2.60
CA SER A 387 -22.98 4.68 -2.67
C SER A 387 -22.52 3.93 -3.93
N TYR A 388 -23.44 3.39 -4.72
CA TYR A 388 -23.11 2.68 -5.98
C TYR A 388 -22.78 3.63 -7.14
N LYS A 389 -22.80 4.94 -6.88
CA LYS A 389 -22.40 5.94 -7.86
C LYS A 389 -20.89 6.11 -7.89
N LEU A 390 -20.32 6.29 -9.07
CA LEU A 390 -18.88 6.50 -9.26
C LEU A 390 -18.37 7.74 -8.51
N ASN A 391 -19.19 8.79 -8.44
CA ASN A 391 -18.87 10.03 -7.70
C ASN A 391 -19.23 9.98 -6.21
N HIS A 392 -19.39 8.79 -5.61
CA HIS A 392 -19.57 8.63 -4.17
C HIS A 392 -18.32 8.01 -3.55
N ILE A 393 -17.75 8.65 -2.53
CA ILE A 393 -16.48 8.22 -1.92
C ILE A 393 -16.47 6.74 -1.51
N VAL A 394 -17.55 6.23 -0.90
CA VAL A 394 -17.65 4.83 -0.44
C VAL A 394 -17.67 3.85 -1.62
N GLY A 395 -18.30 4.23 -2.75
CA GLY A 395 -18.29 3.41 -3.97
C GLY A 395 -16.89 3.30 -4.55
N ARG A 396 -16.19 4.43 -4.69
CA ARG A 396 -14.78 4.45 -5.14
C ARG A 396 -13.87 3.69 -4.18
N ALA A 397 -14.07 3.87 -2.87
CA ALA A 397 -13.28 3.21 -1.83
C ALA A 397 -13.21 1.69 -2.01
N THR A 398 -14.30 1.05 -2.47
CA THR A 398 -14.35 -0.39 -2.74
C THR A 398 -13.36 -0.78 -3.86
N MET A 399 -13.21 0.06 -4.88
CA MET A 399 -12.27 -0.17 -5.99
C MET A 399 -10.85 0.26 -5.61
N ASP A 400 -10.70 1.38 -4.91
CA ASP A 400 -9.40 1.94 -4.55
C ASP A 400 -8.66 1.11 -3.50
N SER A 401 -9.39 0.45 -2.57
CA SER A 401 -8.78 -0.42 -1.56
C SER A 401 -8.40 -1.81 -2.10
N ARG A 402 -9.02 -2.28 -3.18
CA ARG A 402 -8.78 -3.63 -3.72
C ARG A 402 -7.32 -3.90 -4.11
N PRO A 403 -6.59 -3.01 -4.80
CA PRO A 403 -5.19 -3.24 -5.15
C PRO A 403 -4.26 -3.43 -3.95
N PHE A 404 -4.62 -2.90 -2.77
CA PHE A 404 -3.84 -3.04 -1.55
C PHE A 404 -3.69 -4.50 -1.09
N GLN A 405 -4.63 -5.36 -1.43
CA GLN A 405 -4.52 -6.81 -1.21
C GLN A 405 -3.64 -7.51 -2.27
N ILE A 406 -3.24 -6.82 -3.34
CA ILE A 406 -2.55 -7.39 -4.50
C ILE A 406 -1.08 -6.97 -4.53
N PHE A 407 -0.78 -5.67 -4.48
CA PHE A 407 0.58 -5.16 -4.60
C PHE A 407 1.40 -5.37 -3.32
N GLU A 408 2.73 -5.19 -3.43
CA GLU A 408 3.72 -5.50 -2.38
C GLU A 408 3.61 -6.94 -1.83
N GLY A 409 3.22 -7.87 -2.71
CA GLY A 409 2.93 -9.26 -2.40
C GLY A 409 1.43 -9.46 -2.12
N SER A 410 0.79 -10.35 -2.89
CA SER A 410 -0.62 -10.66 -2.67
C SER A 410 -0.84 -11.25 -1.28
N ASN A 411 -2.00 -10.96 -0.67
CA ASN A 411 -2.28 -11.41 0.69
C ASN A 411 -2.16 -12.92 0.85
N ASP A 412 -2.57 -13.73 -0.14
CA ASP A 412 -2.44 -15.19 -0.05
C ASP A 412 -0.97 -15.63 0.04
N ILE A 413 -0.08 -15.01 -0.75
CA ILE A 413 1.37 -15.29 -0.67
C ILE A 413 1.91 -14.88 0.71
N LEU A 414 1.52 -13.70 1.21
CA LEU A 414 1.99 -13.21 2.50
C LEU A 414 1.48 -14.08 3.65
N TYR A 415 0.24 -14.53 3.60
CA TYR A 415 -0.30 -15.48 4.58
C TYR A 415 0.43 -16.82 4.54
N ALA A 416 0.72 -17.35 3.35
CA ALA A 416 1.55 -18.56 3.25
C ALA A 416 2.93 -18.35 3.88
N GLN A 417 3.60 -17.22 3.60
CA GLN A 417 4.90 -16.87 4.17
C GLN A 417 4.86 -16.73 5.71
N ILE A 418 3.77 -16.22 6.29
CA ILE A 418 3.58 -16.16 7.75
C ILE A 418 3.62 -17.57 8.33
N THR A 419 2.85 -18.50 7.77
CA THR A 419 2.80 -19.89 8.24
C THR A 419 4.14 -20.58 8.07
N GLU A 420 4.77 -20.48 6.91
CA GLU A 420 6.09 -21.07 6.64
C GLU A 420 7.17 -20.53 7.59
N GLY A 421 7.12 -19.23 7.87
CA GLY A 421 8.01 -18.59 8.85
C GLY A 421 7.79 -19.14 10.25
N LEU A 422 6.53 -19.28 10.68
CA LEU A 422 6.16 -19.85 11.98
C LEU A 422 6.62 -21.30 12.10
N MET A 423 6.36 -22.12 11.08
CA MET A 423 6.79 -23.54 11.05
C MET A 423 8.30 -23.69 11.17
N LYS A 424 9.08 -22.81 10.54
CA LYS A 424 10.55 -22.77 10.69
C LYS A 424 10.97 -22.47 12.12
N LEU A 425 10.27 -21.55 12.81
CA LEU A 425 10.53 -21.22 14.21
C LEU A 425 10.13 -22.36 15.15
N MET A 426 8.96 -22.98 14.94
CA MET A 426 8.48 -24.15 15.68
C MET A 426 9.47 -25.33 15.57
N LYS A 427 9.95 -25.62 14.35
CA LYS A 427 10.98 -26.66 14.12
C LYS A 427 12.27 -26.38 14.88
N ARG A 428 12.74 -25.13 14.90
CA ARG A 428 13.92 -24.72 15.65
C ARG A 428 13.72 -24.86 17.18
N ALA A 429 12.51 -24.53 17.65
CA ALA A 429 12.12 -24.68 19.06
C ALA A 429 11.81 -26.14 19.45
N LYS A 430 11.77 -27.07 18.50
CA LYS A 430 11.34 -28.47 18.69
C LYS A 430 9.94 -28.60 19.34
N GLU A 431 9.04 -27.67 19.02
CA GLU A 431 7.66 -27.65 19.52
C GLU A 431 6.70 -27.83 18.34
N ASN A 432 5.90 -28.88 18.38
CA ASN A 432 4.93 -29.19 17.34
C ASN A 432 3.50 -28.74 17.71
N ASN A 433 3.22 -28.55 19.01
CA ASN A 433 1.92 -28.06 19.45
C ASN A 433 1.85 -26.56 19.26
N ILE A 434 0.93 -26.11 18.38
CA ILE A 434 0.85 -24.72 17.99
C ILE A 434 0.48 -23.81 19.16
N PHE A 435 -0.46 -24.20 20.03
CA PHE A 435 -0.83 -23.40 21.20
C PHE A 435 0.36 -23.18 22.16
N ARG A 436 1.13 -24.24 22.46
CA ARG A 436 2.31 -24.12 23.31
C ARG A 436 3.34 -23.17 22.70
N PHE A 437 3.52 -23.26 21.37
CA PHE A 437 4.42 -22.35 20.66
C PHE A 437 3.93 -20.90 20.75
N LEU A 438 2.63 -20.64 20.48
CA LEU A 438 2.05 -19.29 20.50
C LEU A 438 2.17 -18.62 21.89
N ARG A 439 2.05 -19.38 22.98
CA ARG A 439 2.25 -18.86 24.35
C ARG A 439 3.68 -18.39 24.63
N GLY A 440 4.68 -18.96 23.96
CA GLY A 440 6.09 -18.57 24.09
C GLY A 440 6.55 -17.55 23.06
N TYR A 441 5.73 -17.26 22.03
CA TYR A 441 6.13 -16.41 20.92
C TYR A 441 5.70 -14.96 21.18
N ASN A 442 6.67 -14.04 21.14
CA ASN A 442 6.48 -12.64 21.51
C ASN A 442 5.39 -11.89 20.71
N LEU A 443 5.10 -12.30 19.47
CA LEU A 443 4.06 -11.68 18.66
C LEU A 443 2.63 -12.18 19.00
N THR A 444 2.49 -13.24 19.81
CA THR A 444 1.20 -13.90 20.07
C THR A 444 0.93 -14.22 21.53
N GLN A 445 1.94 -14.11 22.41
CA GLN A 445 1.89 -14.62 23.80
C GLN A 445 0.72 -14.07 24.62
N LYS A 446 0.31 -12.82 24.42
CA LYS A 446 -0.81 -12.19 25.15
C LYS A 446 -2.17 -12.66 24.64
N ALA A 447 -2.25 -12.98 23.34
CA ALA A 447 -3.48 -13.45 22.69
C ALA A 447 -3.67 -14.98 22.77
N ALA A 448 -2.61 -15.73 23.10
CA ALA A 448 -2.62 -17.19 22.99
C ALA A 448 -3.74 -17.85 23.81
N ASP A 449 -3.97 -17.39 25.04
CA ASP A 449 -4.97 -18.01 25.94
C ASP A 449 -6.41 -17.79 25.45
N TYR A 450 -6.70 -16.73 24.67
CA TYR A 450 -8.01 -16.50 24.03
C TYR A 450 -8.35 -17.56 22.98
N VAL A 451 -7.33 -18.12 22.33
CA VAL A 451 -7.49 -19.08 21.22
C VAL A 451 -7.11 -20.50 21.60
N LYS A 452 -6.94 -20.78 22.90
CA LYS A 452 -6.47 -22.08 23.41
C LYS A 452 -7.25 -23.26 22.83
N ASP A 453 -8.57 -23.23 22.90
CA ASP A 453 -9.42 -24.35 22.48
C ASP A 453 -9.38 -24.58 20.96
N LEU A 454 -9.17 -23.51 20.19
CA LEU A 454 -9.07 -23.59 18.74
C LEU A 454 -7.67 -24.02 18.26
N MET A 455 -6.64 -23.78 19.05
CA MET A 455 -5.24 -23.95 18.65
C MET A 455 -4.50 -25.08 19.38
N SER A 456 -5.18 -25.86 20.25
CA SER A 456 -4.56 -26.96 21.02
C SER A 456 -4.38 -28.24 20.19
N PHE A 457 -3.58 -28.19 19.12
CA PHE A 457 -3.26 -29.34 18.29
C PHE A 457 -1.82 -29.30 17.77
N ASN A 458 -1.34 -30.43 17.26
CA ASN A 458 -0.03 -30.49 16.61
C ASN A 458 -0.18 -30.04 15.16
N LEU A 459 0.61 -29.06 14.74
CA LEU A 459 0.60 -28.54 13.40
C LEU A 459 1.23 -29.55 12.43
N ASP A 460 0.51 -29.86 11.35
CA ASP A 460 1.06 -30.65 10.26
C ASP A 460 2.10 -29.82 9.48
N MET A 461 3.34 -30.29 9.46
CA MET A 461 4.46 -29.60 8.81
C MET A 461 4.50 -29.80 7.28
N GLU A 462 3.61 -30.65 6.74
CA GLU A 462 3.48 -30.95 5.30
C GLU A 462 2.08 -30.58 4.77
N MET A 463 1.43 -29.61 5.41
CA MET A 463 0.09 -29.19 5.01
C MET A 463 0.04 -28.62 3.58
N SER A 464 -1.12 -28.78 2.93
CA SER A 464 -1.34 -28.24 1.59
C SER A 464 -1.23 -26.71 1.55
N GLN A 465 -0.93 -26.15 0.37
CA GLN A 465 -0.80 -24.70 0.17
C GLN A 465 -2.06 -23.94 0.66
N ARG A 466 -3.27 -24.46 0.38
CA ARG A 466 -4.52 -23.87 0.88
C ARG A 466 -4.51 -23.76 2.41
N LYS A 467 -4.19 -24.86 3.10
CA LYS A 467 -4.12 -24.86 4.57
C LYS A 467 -3.03 -23.96 5.11
N THR A 468 -1.91 -23.83 4.39
CA THR A 468 -0.83 -22.89 4.73
C THR A 468 -1.34 -21.44 4.69
N VAL A 469 -2.12 -21.07 3.67
CA VAL A 469 -2.74 -19.74 3.58
C VAL A 469 -3.77 -19.54 4.70
N ASP A 470 -4.67 -20.50 4.92
CA ASP A 470 -5.72 -20.39 5.95
C ASP A 470 -5.12 -20.24 7.35
N MET A 471 -4.08 -21.03 7.67
CA MET A 471 -3.34 -20.88 8.94
C MET A 471 -2.67 -19.52 9.06
N GLY A 472 -2.10 -18.98 7.98
CA GLY A 472 -1.52 -17.64 7.97
C GLY A 472 -2.55 -16.54 8.26
N LYS A 473 -3.78 -16.69 7.75
CA LYS A 473 -4.91 -15.81 8.08
C LYS A 473 -5.23 -15.86 9.59
N VAL A 474 -5.25 -17.05 10.17
CA VAL A 474 -5.47 -17.25 11.63
C VAL A 474 -4.34 -16.59 12.43
N ILE A 475 -3.09 -16.88 12.10
CA ILE A 475 -1.92 -16.33 12.82
C ILE A 475 -1.88 -14.80 12.70
N GLY A 476 -2.20 -14.25 11.52
CA GLY A 476 -2.31 -12.80 11.32
C GLY A 476 -3.31 -12.14 12.28
N ARG A 477 -4.51 -12.76 12.48
CA ARG A 477 -5.53 -12.27 13.42
C ARG A 477 -5.08 -12.42 14.89
N ILE A 478 -4.36 -13.48 15.23
CA ILE A 478 -3.80 -13.68 16.59
C ILE A 478 -2.72 -12.62 16.89
N ILE A 479 -1.85 -12.31 15.93
CA ILE A 479 -0.87 -11.21 16.04
C ILE A 479 -1.59 -9.87 16.23
N SER A 480 -2.66 -9.62 15.46
CA SER A 480 -3.47 -8.41 15.61
C SER A 480 -4.12 -8.31 16.97
N MET A 481 -4.66 -9.43 17.50
CA MET A 481 -5.23 -9.50 18.85
C MET A 481 -4.17 -9.20 19.91
N ASN A 482 -2.97 -9.72 19.75
CA ASN A 482 -1.86 -9.41 20.67
C ASN A 482 -1.56 -7.90 20.71
N GLN A 483 -1.60 -7.22 19.57
CA GLN A 483 -1.41 -5.77 19.48
C GLN A 483 -2.59 -4.98 20.08
N VAL A 484 -3.83 -5.47 19.93
CA VAL A 484 -5.02 -4.89 20.58
C VAL A 484 -4.92 -5.00 22.11
N LEU A 485 -4.42 -6.12 22.63
CA LEU A 485 -4.17 -6.28 24.07
C LEU A 485 -3.04 -5.36 24.56
N ASP A 486 -2.01 -5.11 23.74
CA ASP A 486 -0.98 -4.11 24.06
C ASP A 486 -1.57 -2.71 24.15
N LEU A 487 -2.48 -2.35 23.22
CA LEU A 487 -3.19 -1.07 23.24
C LEU A 487 -4.06 -0.93 24.50
N SER A 488 -4.73 -2.01 24.93
CA SER A 488 -5.50 -2.05 26.18
C SER A 488 -4.63 -1.73 27.40
N HIS A 489 -3.43 -2.32 27.49
CA HIS A 489 -2.49 -2.06 28.60
C HIS A 489 -2.00 -0.60 28.62
N LYS A 490 -2.12 0.14 27.52
CA LYS A 490 -1.80 1.58 27.43
C LYS A 490 -2.98 2.48 27.86
N GLY A 491 -4.10 1.89 28.29
CA GLY A 491 -5.28 2.63 28.78
C GLY A 491 -6.27 3.04 27.70
N PHE A 492 -6.25 2.40 26.53
CA PHE A 492 -7.28 2.63 25.50
C PHE A 492 -8.66 2.16 26.00
N ARG A 493 -9.74 2.75 25.50
CA ARG A 493 -11.13 2.48 25.90
C ARG A 493 -11.47 0.99 25.85
N SER A 494 -11.93 0.44 26.98
CA SER A 494 -12.20 -0.99 27.16
C SER A 494 -13.31 -1.51 26.25
N ASP A 495 -14.39 -0.75 26.05
CA ASP A 495 -15.52 -1.12 25.19
C ASP A 495 -15.12 -1.31 23.71
N LEU A 496 -14.20 -0.47 23.21
CA LEU A 496 -13.66 -0.61 21.86
C LEU A 496 -12.66 -1.78 21.76
N ILE A 497 -11.89 -2.04 22.81
CA ILE A 497 -10.99 -3.21 22.91
C ILE A 497 -11.80 -4.50 22.87
N GLU A 498 -12.88 -4.60 23.66
CA GLU A 498 -13.76 -5.77 23.68
C GLU A 498 -14.39 -6.02 22.30
N GLY A 499 -14.85 -4.96 21.62
CA GLY A 499 -15.34 -5.04 20.26
C GLY A 499 -14.30 -5.58 19.28
N ALA A 500 -13.05 -5.11 19.37
CA ALA A 500 -11.96 -5.56 18.50
C ALA A 500 -11.56 -7.03 18.77
N ILE A 501 -11.51 -7.44 20.02
CA ILE A 501 -11.24 -8.84 20.40
C ILE A 501 -12.38 -9.74 19.88
N THR A 502 -13.64 -9.31 20.03
CA THR A 502 -14.83 -10.05 19.52
C THR A 502 -14.77 -10.24 18.01
N LEU A 503 -14.45 -9.20 17.24
CA LEU A 503 -14.27 -9.30 15.79
C LEU A 503 -13.21 -10.34 15.44
N LEU A 504 -12.03 -10.21 16.04
CA LEU A 504 -10.89 -11.11 15.75
C LEU A 504 -11.20 -12.55 16.13
N MET A 505 -11.87 -12.80 17.27
CA MET A 505 -12.30 -14.14 17.69
C MET A 505 -13.32 -14.75 16.73
N GLN A 506 -14.29 -13.98 16.26
CA GLN A 506 -15.26 -14.44 15.26
C GLN A 506 -14.55 -14.83 13.95
N ASP A 507 -13.61 -14.03 13.48
CA ASP A 507 -12.85 -14.33 12.25
C ASP A 507 -11.97 -15.56 12.42
N ILE A 508 -11.24 -15.68 13.53
CA ILE A 508 -10.44 -16.87 13.84
C ILE A 508 -11.31 -18.11 13.88
N SER A 509 -12.48 -18.06 14.52
CA SER A 509 -13.40 -19.21 14.62
C SER A 509 -13.91 -19.65 13.24
N LYS A 510 -14.30 -18.70 12.37
CA LYS A 510 -14.72 -19.00 10.99
C LYS A 510 -13.59 -19.64 10.17
N LEU A 511 -12.37 -19.08 10.27
CA LEU A 511 -11.20 -19.60 9.56
C LEU A 511 -10.83 -21.01 10.04
N MET A 512 -10.88 -21.27 11.34
CA MET A 512 -10.58 -22.59 11.91
C MET A 512 -11.64 -23.65 11.54
N ALA A 513 -12.92 -23.28 11.43
CA ALA A 513 -13.96 -24.16 10.92
C ALA A 513 -13.63 -24.60 9.48
N GLY A 514 -13.22 -23.67 8.60
CA GLY A 514 -12.79 -23.97 7.23
C GLY A 514 -11.48 -24.79 7.18
N PHE A 515 -10.52 -24.46 8.04
CA PHE A 515 -9.24 -25.17 8.13
C PHE A 515 -9.40 -26.65 8.50
N SER A 516 -10.38 -26.98 9.34
CA SER A 516 -10.66 -28.36 9.77
C SER A 516 -11.24 -29.25 8.66
N TYR A 517 -11.72 -28.67 7.57
CA TYR A 517 -12.29 -29.44 6.46
C TYR A 517 -11.20 -30.23 5.73
N LYS A 518 -11.43 -31.53 5.50
CA LYS A 518 -10.43 -32.45 4.96
C LYS A 518 -10.51 -32.67 3.44
N GLU A 519 -11.59 -32.25 2.80
CA GLU A 519 -11.80 -32.50 1.37
C GLU A 519 -10.80 -31.70 0.49
N LYS A 520 -10.31 -32.40 -0.54
CA LYS A 520 -9.56 -31.75 -1.62
C LYS A 520 -10.56 -31.12 -2.58
N SER A 521 -10.49 -29.80 -2.75
CA SER A 521 -11.16 -29.14 -3.86
C SER A 521 -10.43 -29.47 -5.15
N ALA A 522 -11.07 -30.18 -6.06
CA ALA A 522 -10.57 -30.41 -7.40
C ALA A 522 -11.25 -29.43 -8.37
N VAL A 523 -10.48 -28.87 -9.28
CA VAL A 523 -11.04 -28.11 -10.41
C VAL A 523 -11.53 -29.11 -11.44
N ILE A 524 -12.77 -28.96 -11.88
CA ILE A 524 -13.40 -29.74 -12.96
C ILE A 524 -13.26 -28.88 -14.22
N GLU A 525 -12.32 -29.23 -15.10
CA GLU A 525 -11.99 -28.41 -16.29
C GLU A 525 -13.10 -28.41 -17.32
N ASP A 526 -13.83 -29.53 -17.43
CA ASP A 526 -14.98 -29.73 -18.33
C ASP A 526 -16.32 -29.46 -17.66
N TYR A 527 -16.34 -28.56 -16.67
CA TYR A 527 -17.51 -28.29 -15.80
C TYR A 527 -18.80 -27.92 -16.56
N HIS A 528 -18.69 -27.52 -17.82
CA HIS A 528 -19.81 -27.15 -18.67
C HIS A 528 -20.49 -28.36 -19.35
N ASN A 529 -19.83 -29.57 -19.35
CA ASN A 529 -20.38 -30.77 -19.92
C ASN A 529 -21.43 -31.34 -18.96
N ASP A 530 -22.62 -31.69 -19.48
CA ASP A 530 -23.75 -32.26 -18.75
C ASP A 530 -24.19 -31.45 -17.49
N SER A 531 -23.81 -30.17 -17.41
CA SER A 531 -24.14 -29.28 -16.31
C SER A 531 -25.03 -28.11 -16.71
N TYR A 532 -25.51 -28.09 -17.93
CA TYR A 532 -26.35 -27.02 -18.44
C TYR A 532 -27.74 -27.10 -17.84
N TRP A 533 -28.13 -26.15 -17.03
CA TRP A 533 -29.32 -26.20 -16.18
C TRP A 533 -30.64 -26.44 -16.96
N PHE A 534 -30.74 -26.00 -18.23
CA PHE A 534 -31.92 -26.26 -19.07
C PHE A 534 -32.16 -27.75 -19.36
N GLN A 535 -31.16 -28.61 -19.17
CA GLN A 535 -31.32 -30.05 -19.32
C GLN A 535 -32.04 -30.68 -18.12
N PHE A 536 -32.20 -29.93 -17.03
CA PHE A 536 -32.80 -30.40 -15.77
C PHE A 536 -34.15 -29.73 -15.45
N VAL A 537 -34.72 -28.96 -16.40
CA VAL A 537 -36.02 -28.25 -16.24
C VAL A 537 -37.08 -28.87 -17.12
#